data_b3e50a28d043a68d0d2bc6dbf2788d54
#
_entry.id   b3e50a28d043a68d0d2bc6dbf2788d54
#
_cell.length_a   1.000
_cell.length_b   1.000
_cell.length_c   1.000
_cell.angle_alpha   90.00
_cell.angle_beta   90.00
_cell.angle_gamma   90.00
#
_symmetry.space_group_name_H-M   'P 1'
#
loop_
_entity.id
_entity.type
_entity.pdbx_description
1 polymer ?
#
loop_
_entity_poly.entity_id
_entity_poly.type
_entity_poly.pdbx_seq_one_letter_code
_entity_poly.pdbx_strand_id
1 'polypeptide(L)'
;ILSDILGDPVDMIASGPACADVSTCEEAMQIVEKYQLSISSQARQLLKIETPKTVTNAENVVMGSVKELCRAAEIACRRRGYQVTFLTDRLNCEAKEAGTFLAAIAQSHQDSVKSLAFLAGGETVVHIRGNGKGGRNQELAL
;
A
#
# COMPACT_ATOMS: atom_id res chain seq x y z
N ILE A 1 5.10 14.32 1.26
CA ILE A 1 5.12 12.86 1.54
C ILE A 1 4.84 12.13 0.23
N LEU A 2 5.56 11.03 -0.03
CA LEU A 2 5.22 10.03 -1.03
C LEU A 2 4.73 8.80 -0.27
N SER A 3 3.57 8.27 -0.67
CA SER A 3 2.92 7.15 0.01
C SER A 3 2.88 5.92 -0.89
N ASP A 4 3.26 4.78 -0.33
CA ASP A 4 3.08 3.44 -0.88
C ASP A 4 2.13 2.59 -0.01
N ILE A 5 1.54 3.21 1.02
CA ILE A 5 0.60 2.56 1.94
C ILE A 5 -0.83 2.77 1.45
N LEU A 6 -1.62 1.71 1.46
CA LEU A 6 -3.02 1.75 1.02
C LEU A 6 -3.86 2.72 1.86
N GLY A 7 -4.45 3.71 1.20
CA GLY A 7 -5.31 4.71 1.82
C GLY A 7 -4.59 5.90 2.42
N ASP A 8 -3.25 5.97 2.27
CA ASP A 8 -2.39 7.09 2.65
C ASP A 8 -2.50 7.54 4.13
N PRO A 9 -2.55 6.63 5.12
CA PRO A 9 -2.58 7.00 6.52
C PRO A 9 -1.26 7.64 6.93
N VAL A 10 -1.27 8.96 7.14
CA VAL A 10 -0.05 9.76 7.37
C VAL A 10 0.70 9.37 8.65
N ASP A 11 0.02 8.79 9.62
CA ASP A 11 0.57 8.22 10.85
C ASP A 11 1.36 6.92 10.63
N MET A 12 1.08 6.20 9.54
CA MET A 12 1.80 4.98 9.16
C MET A 12 2.95 5.25 8.18
N ILE A 13 2.85 6.28 7.35
CA ILE A 13 3.86 6.60 6.35
C ILE A 13 5.17 7.00 7.05
N ALA A 14 6.25 6.26 6.77
CA ALA A 14 7.56 6.44 7.40
C ALA A 14 7.50 6.45 8.95
N SER A 15 6.54 5.74 9.54
CA SER A 15 6.25 5.71 10.99
C SER A 15 5.77 7.04 11.56
N GLY A 16 5.15 7.87 10.75
CA GLY A 16 4.44 9.09 11.17
C GLY A 16 5.26 10.14 11.94
N PRO A 17 6.52 10.48 11.55
CA PRO A 17 7.40 11.31 12.39
C PRO A 17 6.87 12.73 12.65
N ALA A 18 5.90 13.18 11.85
CA ALA A 18 5.28 14.50 11.95
C ALA A 18 3.77 14.42 12.22
N CYS A 19 3.30 13.28 12.76
CA CYS A 19 1.91 13.06 13.11
C CYS A 19 1.75 12.82 14.60
N ALA A 20 0.55 13.11 15.11
CA ALA A 20 0.16 12.68 16.44
C ALA A 20 0.02 11.16 16.46
N ASP A 21 0.61 10.53 17.44
CA ASP A 21 0.51 9.09 17.65
C ASP A 21 -0.70 8.76 18.53
N VAL A 22 -1.62 7.97 18.00
CA VAL A 22 -2.83 7.54 18.72
C VAL A 22 -2.61 6.29 19.58
N SER A 23 -1.51 5.54 19.35
CA SER A 23 -1.15 4.36 20.15
C SER A 23 -0.63 4.76 21.53
N THR A 24 -0.62 3.83 22.47
CA THR A 24 -0.20 4.07 23.86
C THR A 24 1.00 3.21 24.25
N CYS A 25 1.72 3.64 25.29
CA CYS A 25 2.77 2.84 25.91
C CYS A 25 2.24 1.47 26.39
N GLU A 26 1.01 1.44 26.88
CA GLU A 26 0.38 0.21 27.35
C GLU A 26 0.17 -0.77 26.20
N GLU A 27 -0.38 -0.32 25.07
CA GLU A 27 -0.54 -1.14 23.86
C GLU A 27 0.80 -1.66 23.34
N ALA A 28 1.83 -0.81 23.32
CA ALA A 28 3.18 -1.21 22.92
C ALA A 28 3.74 -2.31 23.84
N MET A 29 3.56 -2.18 25.15
CA MET A 29 3.99 -3.20 26.11
C MET A 29 3.20 -4.50 25.97
N GLN A 30 1.90 -4.44 25.72
CA GLN A 30 1.08 -5.63 25.46
C GLN A 30 1.56 -6.40 24.20
N ILE A 31 2.02 -5.69 23.15
CA ILE A 31 2.62 -6.31 21.96
C ILE A 31 3.91 -7.02 22.34
N VAL A 32 4.80 -6.38 23.11
CA VAL A 32 6.04 -7.00 23.59
C VAL A 32 5.77 -8.30 24.35
N GLU A 33 4.79 -8.30 25.22
CA GLU A 33 4.41 -9.47 26.00
C GLU A 33 3.74 -10.55 25.16
N LYS A 34 2.77 -10.18 24.35
CA LYS A 34 2.04 -11.10 23.46
C LYS A 34 2.95 -11.89 22.54
N TYR A 35 3.94 -11.22 21.96
CA TYR A 35 4.87 -11.85 21.02
C TYR A 35 6.21 -12.26 21.67
N GLN A 36 6.33 -12.13 22.99
CA GLN A 36 7.53 -12.47 23.76
C GLN A 36 8.80 -11.87 23.16
N LEU A 37 8.73 -10.59 22.76
CA LEU A 37 9.82 -9.91 22.10
C LEU A 37 11.00 -9.72 23.02
N SER A 38 12.19 -10.16 22.58
CA SER A 38 13.45 -9.92 23.28
C SER A 38 13.92 -8.50 22.99
N ILE A 39 13.65 -7.57 23.91
CA ILE A 39 14.09 -6.17 23.83
C ILE A 39 15.03 -5.82 24.97
N SER A 40 15.97 -4.90 24.71
CA SER A 40 16.92 -4.43 25.72
C SER A 40 16.19 -3.69 26.88
N SER A 41 16.84 -3.61 28.03
CA SER A 41 16.33 -2.84 29.18
C SER A 41 16.14 -1.35 28.82
N GLN A 42 17.02 -0.79 28.00
CA GLN A 42 16.90 0.58 27.52
C GLN A 42 15.65 0.76 26.61
N ALA A 43 15.46 -0.13 25.64
CA ALA A 43 14.28 -0.09 24.79
C ALA A 43 12.98 -0.21 25.62
N ARG A 44 12.96 -1.11 26.62
CA ARG A 44 11.82 -1.25 27.55
C ARG A 44 11.56 0.01 28.37
N GLN A 45 12.58 0.76 28.73
CA GLN A 45 12.43 2.05 29.42
C GLN A 45 11.85 3.11 28.49
N LEU A 46 12.30 3.17 27.22
CA LEU A 46 11.80 4.10 26.23
C LEU A 46 10.33 3.85 25.88
N LEU A 47 9.91 2.59 25.83
CA LEU A 47 8.50 2.23 25.59
C LEU A 47 7.55 2.69 26.73
N LYS A 48 8.04 3.16 27.86
CA LYS A 48 7.22 3.76 28.93
C LYS A 48 7.02 5.26 28.78
N ILE A 49 7.64 5.87 27.78
CA ILE A 49 7.54 7.29 27.49
C ILE A 49 6.50 7.47 26.38
N GLU A 50 5.38 8.13 26.71
CA GLU A 50 4.34 8.40 25.72
C GLU A 50 4.84 9.26 24.57
N THR A 51 4.46 8.89 23.38
CA THR A 51 4.68 9.65 22.16
C THR A 51 3.80 10.90 22.12
N PRO A 52 4.15 11.95 21.36
CA PRO A 52 3.34 13.16 21.24
C PRO A 52 1.93 12.85 20.73
N LYS A 53 0.91 13.26 21.48
CA LYS A 53 -0.51 13.08 21.13
C LYS A 53 -1.08 14.24 20.33
N THR A 54 -0.32 15.31 20.21
CA THR A 54 -0.65 16.48 19.38
C THR A 54 0.61 16.99 18.67
N VAL A 55 0.46 17.35 17.40
CA VAL A 55 1.52 17.99 16.60
C VAL A 55 0.92 19.28 16.02
N THR A 56 1.49 20.42 16.39
CA THR A 56 0.98 21.75 16.00
C THR A 56 1.94 22.53 15.11
N ASN A 57 3.15 22.02 14.92
CA ASN A 57 4.25 22.68 14.21
C ASN A 57 4.61 21.98 12.88
N ALA A 58 3.76 21.11 12.39
CA ALA A 58 3.95 20.38 11.14
C ALA A 58 2.66 20.32 10.34
N GLU A 59 2.78 20.40 9.02
CA GLU A 59 1.72 20.13 8.05
C GLU A 59 2.14 18.96 7.17
N ASN A 60 1.26 17.97 7.02
CA ASN A 60 1.51 16.81 6.21
C ASN A 60 0.79 16.92 4.87
N VAL A 61 1.55 16.92 3.77
CA VAL A 61 1.02 16.97 2.41
C VAL A 61 1.44 15.71 1.66
N VAL A 62 0.46 14.89 1.26
CA VAL A 62 0.69 13.73 0.40
C VAL A 62 0.76 14.22 -1.05
N MET A 63 1.95 14.18 -1.65
CA MET A 63 2.23 14.65 -3.01
C MET A 63 2.15 13.54 -4.05
N GLY A 64 2.24 12.30 -3.63
CA GLY A 64 2.13 11.13 -4.51
C GLY A 64 1.68 9.91 -3.74
N SER A 65 0.78 9.16 -4.36
CA SER A 65 0.21 7.94 -3.81
C SER A 65 -0.24 7.02 -4.95
N VAL A 66 -0.62 5.79 -4.61
CA VAL A 66 -1.24 4.85 -5.57
C VAL A 66 -2.46 5.48 -6.24
N LYS A 67 -3.26 6.22 -5.48
CA LYS A 67 -4.46 6.91 -5.99
C LYS A 67 -4.10 7.96 -7.04
N GLU A 68 -3.12 8.81 -6.77
CA GLU A 68 -2.66 9.82 -7.72
C GLU A 68 -2.01 9.19 -8.96
N LEU A 69 -1.25 8.10 -8.79
CA LEU A 69 -0.70 7.34 -9.91
C LEU A 69 -1.80 6.77 -10.81
N CYS A 70 -2.83 6.16 -10.23
CA CYS A 70 -3.98 5.65 -10.97
C CYS A 70 -4.71 6.74 -11.73
N ARG A 71 -4.90 7.91 -11.10
CA ARG A 71 -5.53 9.08 -11.74
C ARG A 71 -4.71 9.59 -12.93
N ALA A 72 -3.40 9.68 -12.78
CA ALA A 72 -2.51 10.08 -13.87
C ALA A 72 -2.54 9.07 -15.02
N ALA A 73 -2.55 7.78 -14.71
CA ALA A 73 -2.67 6.70 -15.69
C ALA A 73 -4.02 6.78 -16.44
N GLU A 74 -5.13 7.02 -15.74
CA GLU A 74 -6.44 7.20 -16.36
C GLU A 74 -6.44 8.33 -17.37
N ILE A 75 -5.94 9.50 -16.98
CA ILE A 75 -5.83 10.67 -17.86
C ILE A 75 -4.96 10.33 -19.09
N ALA A 76 -3.84 9.66 -18.88
CA ALA A 76 -2.93 9.29 -19.98
C ALA A 76 -3.57 8.30 -20.95
N CYS A 77 -4.30 7.31 -20.46
CA CYS A 77 -5.02 6.34 -21.29
C CYS A 77 -6.14 7.01 -22.10
N ARG A 78 -6.96 7.86 -21.47
CA ARG A 78 -8.03 8.61 -22.15
C ARG A 78 -7.48 9.50 -23.27
N ARG A 79 -6.36 10.20 -23.03
CA ARG A 79 -5.68 11.01 -24.06
C ARG A 79 -5.19 10.19 -25.25
N ARG A 80 -4.94 8.90 -25.07
CA ARG A 80 -4.54 7.96 -26.14
C ARG A 80 -5.71 7.24 -26.79
N GLY A 81 -6.95 7.63 -26.47
CA GLY A 81 -8.16 7.09 -27.08
C GLY A 81 -8.67 5.80 -26.44
N TYR A 82 -8.14 5.38 -25.29
CA TYR A 82 -8.68 4.23 -24.58
C TYR A 82 -9.98 4.59 -23.84
N GLN A 83 -10.93 3.67 -23.88
CA GLN A 83 -12.05 3.66 -22.94
C GLN A 83 -11.57 3.06 -21.62
N VAL A 84 -11.52 3.87 -20.58
CA VAL A 84 -10.92 3.49 -19.29
C VAL A 84 -11.99 3.04 -18.31
N THR A 85 -11.76 1.90 -17.68
CA THR A 85 -12.49 1.41 -16.52
C THR A 85 -11.53 1.37 -15.33
N PHE A 86 -11.79 2.21 -14.34
CA PHE A 86 -11.07 2.19 -13.07
C PHE A 86 -11.67 1.11 -12.16
N LEU A 87 -10.86 0.14 -11.73
CA LEU A 87 -11.29 -0.98 -10.92
C LEU A 87 -11.12 -0.70 -9.42
N THR A 88 -9.90 -0.33 -9.02
CA THR A 88 -9.58 -0.08 -7.61
C THR A 88 -8.23 0.62 -7.47
N ASP A 89 -8.03 1.34 -6.38
CA ASP A 89 -6.74 1.83 -5.89
C ASP A 89 -6.30 1.11 -4.59
N ARG A 90 -7.02 0.03 -4.22
CA ARG A 90 -6.83 -0.70 -2.96
C ARG A 90 -6.61 -2.20 -3.16
N LEU A 91 -5.99 -2.58 -4.27
CA LEU A 91 -5.68 -3.98 -4.53
C LEU A 91 -4.73 -4.50 -3.44
N ASN A 92 -5.18 -5.50 -2.68
CA ASN A 92 -4.44 -6.07 -1.56
C ASN A 92 -4.69 -7.59 -1.49
N CYS A 93 -3.95 -8.34 -2.30
CA CYS A 93 -4.04 -9.80 -2.35
C CYS A 93 -2.70 -10.38 -2.85
N GLU A 94 -2.60 -11.71 -2.97
CA GLU A 94 -1.45 -12.33 -3.62
C GLU A 94 -1.35 -11.88 -5.09
N ALA A 95 -0.13 -11.60 -5.53
CA ALA A 95 0.15 -11.07 -6.86
C ALA A 95 -0.37 -11.99 -7.97
N LYS A 96 -0.17 -13.31 -7.85
CA LYS A 96 -0.66 -14.30 -8.82
C LYS A 96 -2.19 -14.31 -8.94
N GLU A 97 -2.91 -14.13 -7.82
CA GLU A 97 -4.37 -14.10 -7.84
C GLU A 97 -4.88 -12.82 -8.50
N ALA A 98 -4.20 -11.69 -8.22
CA ALA A 98 -4.47 -10.44 -8.91
C ALA A 98 -4.22 -10.56 -10.42
N GLY A 99 -3.11 -11.15 -10.83
CA GLY A 99 -2.79 -11.40 -12.25
C GLY A 99 -3.83 -12.26 -12.94
N THR A 100 -4.20 -13.38 -12.33
CA THR A 100 -5.25 -14.28 -12.82
C THR A 100 -6.59 -13.56 -13.01
N PHE A 101 -6.99 -12.74 -12.03
CA PHE A 101 -8.23 -11.99 -12.09
C PHE A 101 -8.22 -10.92 -13.19
N LEU A 102 -7.13 -10.16 -13.31
CA LEU A 102 -6.98 -9.15 -14.36
C LEU A 102 -6.92 -9.79 -15.76
N ALA A 103 -6.27 -10.94 -15.90
CA ALA A 103 -6.26 -11.71 -17.15
C ALA A 103 -7.67 -12.18 -17.54
N ALA A 104 -8.46 -12.67 -16.57
CA ALA A 104 -9.85 -13.07 -16.81
C ALA A 104 -10.73 -11.90 -17.27
N ILE A 105 -10.54 -10.69 -16.69
CA ILE A 105 -11.21 -9.47 -17.17
C ILE A 105 -10.81 -9.19 -18.63
N ALA A 106 -9.52 -9.23 -18.95
CA ALA A 106 -9.03 -8.99 -20.31
C ALA A 106 -9.62 -10.00 -21.31
N GLN A 107 -9.64 -11.29 -20.97
CA GLN A 107 -10.24 -12.34 -21.80
C GLN A 107 -11.74 -12.12 -22.06
N SER A 108 -12.48 -11.69 -21.03
CA SER A 108 -13.93 -11.41 -21.16
C SER A 108 -14.23 -10.26 -22.12
N HIS A 109 -13.23 -9.46 -22.47
CA HIS A 109 -13.38 -8.29 -23.34
C HIS A 109 -12.55 -8.39 -24.63
N GLN A 110 -12.01 -9.58 -24.96
CA GLN A 110 -11.14 -9.78 -26.11
C GLN A 110 -11.77 -9.42 -27.46
N ASP A 111 -13.10 -9.55 -27.59
CA ASP A 111 -13.84 -9.26 -28.82
C ASP A 111 -14.27 -7.78 -28.92
N SER A 112 -13.81 -6.94 -28.01
CA SER A 112 -14.13 -5.51 -28.04
C SER A 112 -13.52 -4.83 -29.26
N VAL A 113 -14.35 -4.13 -30.03
CA VAL A 113 -13.86 -3.27 -31.14
C VAL A 113 -13.26 -1.96 -30.64
N LYS A 114 -13.37 -1.67 -29.35
CA LYS A 114 -12.83 -0.48 -28.71
C LYS A 114 -11.52 -0.81 -28.01
N SER A 115 -10.59 0.13 -28.01
CA SER A 115 -9.39 0.05 -27.18
C SER A 115 -9.79 0.27 -25.72
N LEU A 116 -9.67 -0.77 -24.91
CA LEU A 116 -10.01 -0.75 -23.49
C LEU A 116 -8.77 -0.65 -22.62
N ALA A 117 -8.88 0.00 -21.47
CA ALA A 117 -7.88 0.01 -20.42
C ALA A 117 -8.57 -0.22 -19.07
N PHE A 118 -8.12 -1.26 -18.35
CA PHE A 118 -8.55 -1.54 -16.99
C PHE A 118 -7.44 -1.13 -16.04
N LEU A 119 -7.74 -0.29 -15.07
CA LEU A 119 -6.75 0.23 -14.13
C LEU A 119 -7.03 -0.29 -12.73
N ALA A 120 -6.02 -0.93 -12.16
CA ALA A 120 -6.00 -1.36 -10.77
C ALA A 120 -4.68 -0.95 -10.14
N GLY A 121 -4.75 -0.33 -8.98
CA GLY A 121 -3.59 0.05 -8.17
C GLY A 121 -3.69 -0.55 -6.78
N GLY A 122 -2.56 -0.69 -6.11
CA GLY A 122 -2.52 -1.25 -4.77
C GLY A 122 -1.14 -1.76 -4.39
N GLU A 123 -1.11 -2.60 -3.38
CA GLU A 123 0.09 -3.23 -2.84
C GLU A 123 -0.14 -4.73 -2.70
N THR A 124 0.24 -5.50 -3.72
CA THR A 124 0.13 -6.96 -3.69
C THR A 124 1.26 -7.59 -2.86
N VAL A 125 1.05 -8.82 -2.41
CA VAL A 125 2.03 -9.60 -1.65
C VAL A 125 2.41 -10.86 -2.42
N VAL A 126 3.53 -11.49 -2.04
CA VAL A 126 3.94 -12.81 -2.53
C VAL A 126 4.32 -13.71 -1.37
N HIS A 127 3.99 -14.99 -1.47
CA HIS A 127 4.52 -16.02 -0.59
C HIS A 127 5.73 -16.66 -1.26
N ILE A 128 6.92 -16.42 -0.70
CA ILE A 128 8.16 -16.98 -1.22
C ILE A 128 8.16 -18.49 -1.01
N ARG A 129 8.20 -19.27 -2.11
CA ARG A 129 8.18 -20.74 -2.08
C ARG A 129 9.43 -21.39 -2.67
N GLY A 130 10.41 -20.63 -3.05
CA GLY A 130 11.62 -21.13 -3.72
C GLY A 130 12.77 -20.13 -3.68
N ASN A 131 13.79 -20.39 -4.49
CA ASN A 131 14.99 -19.58 -4.59
C ASN A 131 15.04 -18.71 -5.86
N GLY A 132 13.90 -18.53 -6.54
CA GLY A 132 13.80 -17.69 -7.74
C GLY A 132 14.09 -16.23 -7.44
N LYS A 133 14.55 -15.52 -8.46
CA LYS A 133 14.72 -14.06 -8.41
C LYS A 133 13.48 -13.40 -9.02
N GLY A 134 12.99 -12.37 -8.37
CA GLY A 134 11.81 -11.63 -8.84
C GLY A 134 11.15 -10.90 -7.68
N GLY A 135 9.90 -10.52 -7.89
CA GLY A 135 9.09 -9.84 -6.89
C GLY A 135 7.63 -9.85 -7.31
N ARG A 136 6.78 -9.22 -6.50
CA ARG A 136 5.33 -9.23 -6.72
C ARG A 136 4.89 -8.72 -8.10
N ASN A 137 5.58 -7.75 -8.68
CA ASN A 137 5.21 -7.23 -9.99
C ASN A 137 5.49 -8.24 -11.11
N GLN A 138 6.60 -8.99 -11.02
CA GLN A 138 6.90 -10.08 -11.94
C GLN A 138 5.90 -11.22 -11.77
N GLU A 139 5.60 -11.62 -10.53
CA GLU A 139 4.62 -12.65 -10.22
C GLU A 139 3.21 -12.30 -10.75
N LEU A 140 2.82 -11.04 -10.66
CA LEU A 140 1.53 -10.58 -11.17
C LEU A 140 1.45 -10.65 -12.69
N ALA A 141 2.57 -10.42 -13.39
CA ALA A 141 2.63 -10.38 -14.83
C ALA A 141 2.76 -11.75 -15.50
N LEU A 142 3.17 -12.79 -14.75
CA LEU A 142 3.33 -14.18 -15.23
C LEU A 142 2.02 -14.95 -15.18
#